data_b1da6b8799202d62fdb5f9227f19614a
#
_entry.id   b1da6b8799202d62fdb5f9227f19614a
#
_cell.length_a   1.000
_cell.length_b   1.000
_cell.length_c   1.000
_cell.angle_alpha   90.00
_cell.angle_beta   90.00
_cell.angle_gamma   90.00
#
_symmetry.space_group_name_H-M   'P 1'
#
loop_
_entity.id
_entity.type
_entity.pdbx_description
1 polymer ?
#
loop_
_entity_poly.entity_id
_entity_poly.type
_entity_poly.pdbx_seq_one_letter_code
_entity_poly.pdbx_strand_id
1 'polypeptide(L)'
;LIKIHARTEGLIDPKPAELYFGRYLFFFVLSQIQAAVIVTGDLYILKVQCLHPGMLYLTGALTAFTFSLLIYSLALSFGDVGKAIVVVIMVMQIAGSSGTFPIELLPAIYQKIYRFFPFPYAIDAMRECICGMYGNYYWQQIGFLLLFAAAALLIGLLVRRPFMGLNHFMEEKLEETELL
;
A
#
# COMPACT_ATOMS: atom_id res chain seq x y z
N LEU A 1 2.00 15.45 -10.42
CA LEU A 1 2.90 14.29 -10.25
C LEU A 1 4.14 14.74 -9.51
N ILE A 2 4.31 14.33 -8.25
CA ILE A 2 5.48 14.68 -7.42
C ILE A 2 6.67 13.93 -8.04
N LYS A 3 7.66 14.68 -8.58
CA LYS A 3 8.92 14.09 -9.06
C LYS A 3 9.64 13.46 -7.87
N ILE A 4 9.72 12.14 -7.84
CA ILE A 4 10.38 11.35 -6.79
C ILE A 4 11.91 11.57 -6.83
N HIS A 5 12.45 12.15 -7.92
CA HIS A 5 13.84 12.51 -8.11
C HIS A 5 14.09 13.98 -7.76
N ALA A 6 14.07 14.33 -6.49
CA ALA A 6 14.63 15.60 -6.05
C ALA A 6 16.17 15.48 -5.99
N ARG A 7 16.88 16.35 -6.71
CA ARG A 7 18.34 16.48 -6.66
C ARG A 7 18.73 16.90 -5.23
N THR A 8 19.46 16.06 -4.54
CA THR A 8 20.00 16.36 -3.21
C THR A 8 21.33 17.09 -3.38
N GLU A 9 21.27 18.38 -3.67
CA GLU A 9 22.46 19.24 -3.61
C GLU A 9 22.77 19.49 -2.13
N GLY A 10 23.90 18.98 -1.66
CA GLY A 10 24.44 19.27 -0.33
C GLY A 10 24.56 18.11 0.65
N LEU A 11 24.15 16.89 0.33
CA LEU A 11 24.40 15.73 1.18
C LEU A 11 25.64 14.97 0.70
N ILE A 12 26.60 14.80 1.59
CA ILE A 12 27.81 13.99 1.38
C ILE A 12 27.39 12.50 1.38
N ASP A 13 27.28 11.90 0.20
CA ASP A 13 27.16 10.48 -0.10
C ASP A 13 26.15 9.68 0.80
N PRO A 14 24.83 9.96 0.72
CA PRO A 14 23.85 9.26 1.56
C PRO A 14 23.69 7.80 1.08
N LYS A 15 23.63 6.86 2.05
CA LYS A 15 23.36 5.45 1.74
C LYS A 15 21.99 5.30 1.04
N PRO A 16 21.84 4.36 0.08
CA PRO A 16 20.59 4.16 -0.64
C PRO A 16 19.37 3.90 0.26
N ALA A 17 19.59 3.27 1.42
CA ALA A 17 18.54 3.05 2.41
C ALA A 17 18.09 4.36 3.11
N GLU A 18 19.01 5.26 3.41
CA GLU A 18 18.70 6.55 4.03
C GLU A 18 17.85 7.42 3.11
N LEU A 19 18.17 7.43 1.82
CA LEU A 19 17.36 8.09 0.80
C LEU A 19 15.98 7.48 0.66
N TYR A 20 15.87 6.14 0.76
CA TYR A 20 14.60 5.44 0.71
C TYR A 20 13.69 5.84 1.87
N PHE A 21 14.19 5.72 3.10
CA PHE A 21 13.40 6.05 4.29
C PHE A 21 13.12 7.55 4.43
N GLY A 22 14.07 8.42 4.09
CA GLY A 22 13.88 9.86 4.15
C GLY A 22 12.74 10.34 3.23
N ARG A 23 12.65 9.80 2.01
CA ARG A 23 11.56 10.11 1.09
C ARG A 23 10.25 9.44 1.49
N TYR A 24 10.30 8.21 2.00
CA TYR A 24 9.13 7.49 2.47
C TYR A 24 8.46 8.17 3.67
N LEU A 25 9.22 8.82 4.54
CA LEU A 25 8.71 9.47 5.75
C LEU A 25 7.59 10.47 5.44
N PHE A 26 7.71 11.24 4.37
CA PHE A 26 6.67 12.17 3.94
C PHE A 26 5.37 11.44 3.57
N PHE A 27 5.46 10.37 2.78
CA PHE A 27 4.30 9.57 2.39
C PHE A 27 3.69 8.84 3.59
N PHE A 28 4.53 8.37 4.51
CA PHE A 28 4.09 7.75 5.75
C PHE A 28 3.25 8.71 6.59
N VAL A 29 3.74 9.90 6.89
CA VAL A 29 3.01 10.90 7.70
C VAL A 29 1.70 11.27 7.02
N LEU A 30 1.71 11.53 5.72
CA LEU A 30 0.51 11.87 4.95
C LEU A 30 -0.53 10.74 5.01
N SER A 31 -0.12 9.50 4.81
CA SER A 31 -1.01 8.34 4.86
C SER A 31 -1.61 8.10 6.26
N GLN A 32 -0.84 8.35 7.33
CA GLN A 32 -1.34 8.24 8.71
C GLN A 32 -2.39 9.31 9.02
N ILE A 33 -2.17 10.55 8.61
CA ILE A 33 -3.15 11.64 8.75
C ILE A 33 -4.43 11.27 7.99
N GLN A 34 -4.31 10.81 6.75
CA GLN A 34 -5.45 10.40 5.94
C GLN A 34 -6.24 9.26 6.58
N ALA A 35 -5.57 8.22 7.09
CA ALA A 35 -6.22 7.12 7.79
C ALA A 35 -6.96 7.60 9.06
N ALA A 36 -6.34 8.47 9.85
CA ALA A 36 -6.96 9.04 11.05
C ALA A 36 -8.22 9.84 10.71
N VAL A 37 -8.18 10.66 9.65
CA VAL A 37 -9.35 11.43 9.18
C VAL A 37 -10.47 10.50 8.72
N ILE A 38 -10.17 9.44 7.97
CA ILE A 38 -11.17 8.47 7.49
C ILE A 38 -11.83 7.76 8.69
N VAL A 39 -11.05 7.16 9.59
CA VAL A 39 -11.59 6.43 10.75
C VAL A 39 -12.39 7.36 11.66
N THR A 40 -11.94 8.60 11.83
CA THR A 40 -12.70 9.61 12.60
C THR A 40 -14.03 9.94 11.92
N GLY A 41 -14.01 10.11 10.60
CA GLY A 41 -15.21 10.33 9.79
C GLY A 41 -16.21 9.19 9.93
N ASP A 42 -15.75 7.94 9.83
CA ASP A 42 -16.59 6.75 9.98
C ASP A 42 -17.25 6.69 11.38
N LEU A 43 -16.50 6.95 12.44
CA LEU A 43 -17.01 6.84 13.81
C LEU A 43 -17.91 8.01 14.20
N TYR A 44 -17.54 9.25 13.87
CA TYR A 44 -18.23 10.44 14.36
C TYR A 44 -19.22 11.06 13.37
N ILE A 45 -18.92 11.03 12.06
CA ILE A 45 -19.81 11.59 11.03
C ILE A 45 -20.81 10.54 10.57
N LEU A 46 -20.34 9.36 10.14
CA LEU A 46 -21.20 8.27 9.69
C LEU A 46 -21.82 7.49 10.85
N LYS A 47 -21.33 7.69 12.09
CA LYS A 47 -21.82 7.03 13.31
C LYS A 47 -21.85 5.50 13.17
N VAL A 48 -20.83 4.92 12.54
CA VAL A 48 -20.67 3.48 12.47
C VAL A 48 -20.56 2.92 13.88
N GLN A 49 -21.44 1.97 14.21
CA GLN A 49 -21.39 1.27 15.48
C GLN A 49 -20.16 0.36 15.49
N CYS A 50 -19.21 0.64 16.36
CA CYS A 50 -17.95 -0.08 16.47
C CYS A 50 -17.72 -0.52 17.92
N LEU A 51 -17.51 -1.83 18.12
CA LEU A 51 -17.26 -2.38 19.46
C LEU A 51 -15.87 -2.03 19.98
N HIS A 52 -14.88 -1.92 19.08
CA HIS A 52 -13.49 -1.64 19.46
C HIS A 52 -12.90 -0.46 18.67
N PRO A 53 -13.33 0.81 18.94
CA PRO A 53 -12.88 1.96 18.13
C PRO A 53 -11.37 2.19 18.18
N GLY A 54 -10.71 1.95 19.31
CA GLY A 54 -9.25 2.06 19.41
C GLY A 54 -8.50 1.09 18.49
N MET A 55 -9.02 -0.14 18.37
CA MET A 55 -8.45 -1.14 17.46
C MET A 55 -8.73 -0.79 15.99
N LEU A 56 -9.85 -0.11 15.70
CA LEU A 56 -10.14 0.38 14.35
C LEU A 56 -9.14 1.44 13.92
N TYR A 57 -8.74 2.37 14.80
CA TYR A 57 -7.66 3.33 14.53
C TYR A 57 -6.32 2.62 14.26
N LEU A 58 -5.97 1.62 15.08
CA LEU A 58 -4.76 0.83 14.89
C LEU A 58 -4.78 0.10 13.55
N THR A 59 -5.90 -0.56 13.21
CA THR A 59 -6.07 -1.25 11.92
C THR A 59 -5.98 -0.28 10.75
N GLY A 60 -6.61 0.89 10.84
CA GLY A 60 -6.51 1.94 9.83
C GLY A 60 -5.07 2.42 9.62
N ALA A 61 -4.34 2.66 10.72
CA ALA A 61 -2.94 3.07 10.68
C ALA A 61 -2.03 2.00 10.05
N LEU A 62 -2.19 0.73 10.44
CA LEU A 62 -1.42 -0.39 9.87
C LEU A 62 -1.76 -0.64 8.40
N THR A 63 -3.02 -0.51 8.02
CA THR A 63 -3.45 -0.59 6.64
C THR A 63 -2.82 0.52 5.81
N ALA A 64 -2.92 1.77 6.25
CA ALA A 64 -2.30 2.91 5.57
C ALA A 64 -0.77 2.76 5.45
N PHE A 65 -0.11 2.27 6.50
CA PHE A 65 1.32 1.95 6.47
C PHE A 65 1.63 0.91 5.40
N THR A 66 0.93 -0.22 5.40
CA THR A 66 1.17 -1.33 4.46
C THR A 66 0.97 -0.90 3.01
N PHE A 67 -0.15 -0.21 2.72
CA PHE A 67 -0.46 0.22 1.36
C PHE A 67 0.46 1.34 0.86
N SER A 68 0.74 2.35 1.69
CA SER A 68 1.65 3.43 1.31
C SER A 68 3.05 2.90 1.02
N LEU A 69 3.52 1.94 1.83
CA LEU A 69 4.82 1.31 1.66
C LEU A 69 4.87 0.46 0.38
N LEU A 70 3.81 -0.32 0.10
CA LEU A 70 3.71 -1.17 -1.08
C LEU A 70 3.70 -0.32 -2.37
N ILE A 71 2.86 0.71 -2.41
CA ILE A 71 2.76 1.63 -3.55
C ILE A 71 4.10 2.34 -3.77
N TYR A 72 4.69 2.87 -2.69
CA TYR A 72 5.97 3.56 -2.75
C TYR A 72 7.09 2.66 -3.25
N SER A 73 7.18 1.43 -2.72
CA SER A 73 8.22 0.45 -3.10
C SER A 73 8.11 0.05 -4.57
N LEU A 74 6.89 -0.23 -5.06
CA LEU A 74 6.64 -0.58 -6.46
C LEU A 74 6.95 0.60 -7.39
N ALA A 75 6.44 1.80 -7.07
CA ALA A 75 6.68 2.99 -7.88
C ALA A 75 8.18 3.36 -7.94
N LEU A 76 8.89 3.20 -6.82
CA LEU A 76 10.32 3.50 -6.76
C LEU A 76 11.18 2.45 -7.47
N SER A 77 10.77 1.17 -7.44
CA SER A 77 11.53 0.06 -8.04
C SER A 77 11.37 -0.03 -9.56
N PHE A 78 10.16 0.24 -10.07
CA PHE A 78 9.80 0.04 -11.48
C PHE A 78 9.45 1.34 -12.22
N GLY A 79 9.62 2.52 -11.60
CA GLY A 79 9.35 3.81 -12.24
C GLY A 79 7.91 3.95 -12.73
N ASP A 80 7.71 4.41 -13.96
CA ASP A 80 6.38 4.62 -14.55
C ASP A 80 5.62 3.31 -14.79
N VAL A 81 6.33 2.24 -15.14
CA VAL A 81 5.74 0.89 -15.23
C VAL A 81 5.22 0.44 -13.86
N GLY A 82 5.97 0.71 -12.79
CA GLY A 82 5.53 0.41 -11.42
C GLY A 82 4.25 1.14 -11.05
N LYS A 83 4.10 2.39 -11.44
CA LYS A 83 2.87 3.18 -11.22
C LYS A 83 1.68 2.55 -11.96
N ALA A 84 1.86 2.13 -13.22
CA ALA A 84 0.82 1.45 -13.98
C ALA A 84 0.41 0.11 -13.33
N ILE A 85 1.39 -0.70 -12.90
CA ILE A 85 1.15 -1.96 -12.19
C ILE A 85 0.36 -1.72 -10.91
N VAL A 86 0.72 -0.72 -10.12
CA VAL A 86 0.00 -0.35 -8.89
C VAL A 86 -1.45 -0.03 -9.17
N VAL A 87 -1.75 0.76 -10.21
CA VAL A 87 -3.14 1.10 -10.58
C VAL A 87 -3.92 -0.15 -10.94
N VAL A 88 -3.36 -1.04 -11.76
CA VAL A 88 -4.03 -2.30 -12.14
C VAL A 88 -4.29 -3.18 -10.91
N ILE A 89 -3.28 -3.36 -10.03
CA ILE A 89 -3.43 -4.12 -8.79
C ILE A 89 -4.51 -3.50 -7.90
N MET A 90 -4.55 -2.18 -7.75
CA MET A 90 -5.55 -1.50 -6.93
C MET A 90 -6.96 -1.72 -7.47
N VAL A 91 -7.18 -1.59 -8.78
CA VAL A 91 -8.48 -1.87 -9.39
C VAL A 91 -8.91 -3.33 -9.18
N MET A 92 -7.99 -4.27 -9.39
CA MET A 92 -8.26 -5.69 -9.14
C MET A 92 -8.59 -5.98 -7.68
N GLN A 93 -7.90 -5.35 -6.74
CA GLN A 93 -8.15 -5.51 -5.31
C GLN A 93 -9.52 -4.97 -4.90
N ILE A 94 -9.91 -3.78 -5.39
CA ILE A 94 -11.23 -3.19 -5.10
C ILE A 94 -12.34 -4.12 -5.59
N ALA A 95 -12.23 -4.64 -6.81
CA ALA A 95 -13.23 -5.53 -7.38
C ALA A 95 -13.26 -6.93 -6.71
N GLY A 96 -12.11 -7.44 -6.30
CA GLY A 96 -11.94 -8.83 -5.83
C GLY A 96 -11.79 -9.01 -4.32
N SER A 97 -11.96 -7.97 -3.51
CA SER A 97 -11.61 -8.01 -2.07
C SER A 97 -12.72 -8.51 -1.14
N SER A 98 -13.87 -8.91 -1.65
CA SER A 98 -15.07 -9.20 -0.84
C SER A 98 -15.56 -8.03 0.05
N GLY A 99 -15.13 -6.81 -0.23
CA GLY A 99 -15.53 -5.64 0.53
C GLY A 99 -16.99 -5.25 0.31
N THR A 100 -17.44 -5.28 -0.94
CA THR A 100 -18.81 -4.93 -1.36
C THR A 100 -19.70 -6.15 -1.57
N PHE A 101 -19.14 -7.25 -2.07
CA PHE A 101 -19.87 -8.50 -2.31
C PHE A 101 -19.13 -9.67 -1.70
N PRO A 102 -19.85 -10.73 -1.22
CA PRO A 102 -19.21 -11.98 -0.80
C PRO A 102 -18.35 -12.57 -1.90
N ILE A 103 -17.18 -13.11 -1.53
CA ILE A 103 -16.19 -13.64 -2.49
C ILE A 103 -16.77 -14.78 -3.35
N GLU A 104 -17.76 -15.50 -2.80
CA GLU A 104 -18.43 -16.64 -3.46
C GLU A 104 -19.24 -16.21 -4.70
N LEU A 105 -19.65 -14.94 -4.75
CA LEU A 105 -20.38 -14.37 -5.89
C LEU A 105 -19.47 -13.90 -7.03
N LEU A 106 -18.16 -13.83 -6.78
CA LEU A 106 -17.18 -13.38 -7.77
C LEU A 106 -16.73 -14.55 -8.68
N PRO A 107 -16.27 -14.26 -9.92
CA PRO A 107 -15.70 -15.26 -10.80
C PRO A 107 -14.58 -16.07 -10.12
N ALA A 108 -14.47 -17.36 -10.47
CA ALA A 108 -13.53 -18.28 -9.83
C ALA A 108 -12.06 -17.83 -9.83
N ILE A 109 -11.66 -16.98 -10.80
CA ILE A 109 -10.33 -16.40 -10.86
C ILE A 109 -10.07 -15.48 -9.65
N TYR A 110 -11.05 -14.62 -9.29
CA TYR A 110 -10.94 -13.74 -8.12
C TYR A 110 -10.89 -14.53 -6.83
N GLN A 111 -11.70 -15.60 -6.70
CA GLN A 111 -11.69 -16.49 -5.53
C GLN A 111 -10.33 -17.17 -5.30
N LYS A 112 -9.53 -17.36 -6.35
CA LYS A 112 -8.20 -17.96 -6.23
C LYS A 112 -7.12 -16.93 -5.89
N ILE A 113 -7.20 -15.74 -6.48
CA ILE A 113 -6.12 -14.74 -6.39
C ILE A 113 -6.29 -13.74 -5.24
N TYR A 114 -7.52 -13.57 -4.67
CA TYR A 114 -7.76 -12.55 -3.64
C TYR A 114 -6.84 -12.68 -2.43
N ARG A 115 -6.44 -13.91 -2.06
CA ARG A 115 -5.55 -14.20 -0.94
C ARG A 115 -4.13 -13.67 -1.13
N PHE A 116 -3.74 -13.35 -2.36
CA PHE A 116 -2.44 -12.78 -2.69
C PHE A 116 -2.41 -11.25 -2.59
N PHE A 117 -3.51 -10.65 -2.20
CA PHE A 117 -3.63 -9.20 -2.03
C PHE A 117 -3.81 -8.80 -0.57
N PRO A 118 -3.27 -7.64 -0.14
CA PRO A 118 -3.41 -7.18 1.24
C PRO A 118 -4.82 -6.68 1.59
N PHE A 119 -5.66 -6.31 0.60
CA PHE A 119 -6.97 -5.70 0.80
C PHE A 119 -7.95 -6.58 1.62
N PRO A 120 -8.12 -7.88 1.33
CA PRO A 120 -8.99 -8.76 2.11
C PRO A 120 -8.65 -8.80 3.59
N TYR A 121 -7.37 -8.88 3.91
CA TYR A 121 -6.89 -8.92 5.30
C TYR A 121 -7.17 -7.62 6.06
N ALA A 122 -7.04 -6.46 5.36
CA ALA A 122 -7.39 -5.17 5.93
C ALA A 122 -8.90 -5.08 6.23
N ILE A 123 -9.74 -5.51 5.28
CA ILE A 123 -11.20 -5.50 5.43
C ILE A 123 -11.64 -6.42 6.55
N ASP A 124 -11.11 -7.64 6.62
CA ASP A 124 -11.46 -8.60 7.65
C ASP A 124 -11.01 -8.12 9.04
N ALA A 125 -9.83 -7.51 9.17
CA ALA A 125 -9.40 -6.90 10.42
C ALA A 125 -10.32 -5.74 10.85
N MET A 126 -10.77 -4.90 9.90
CA MET A 126 -11.73 -3.83 10.19
C MET A 126 -13.10 -4.38 10.60
N ARG A 127 -13.58 -5.44 9.96
CA ARG A 127 -14.82 -6.12 10.33
C ARG A 127 -14.79 -6.64 11.75
N GLU A 128 -13.69 -7.26 12.17
CA GLU A 128 -13.49 -7.73 13.55
C GLU A 128 -13.54 -6.57 14.56
N CYS A 129 -13.02 -5.38 14.22
CA CYS A 129 -13.11 -4.21 15.07
C CYS A 129 -14.55 -3.71 15.21
N ILE A 130 -15.34 -3.77 14.15
CA ILE A 130 -16.71 -3.25 14.07
C ILE A 130 -17.70 -4.24 14.73
N CYS A 131 -17.65 -5.50 14.32
CA CYS A 131 -18.63 -6.52 14.71
C CYS A 131 -18.28 -7.25 16.02
N GLY A 132 -17.04 -7.15 16.47
CA GLY A 132 -16.49 -7.87 17.63
C GLY A 132 -15.43 -8.89 17.24
N MET A 133 -14.43 -9.02 18.09
CA MET A 133 -13.27 -9.90 17.84
C MET A 133 -13.60 -11.35 18.10
N TYR A 134 -13.33 -12.21 17.13
CA TYR A 134 -13.49 -13.66 17.28
C TYR A 134 -12.13 -14.32 17.53
N GLY A 135 -11.88 -14.72 18.77
CA GLY A 135 -10.67 -15.45 19.16
C GLY A 135 -9.39 -14.74 18.76
N ASN A 136 -8.55 -15.39 17.97
CA ASN A 136 -7.27 -14.85 17.48
C ASN A 136 -7.31 -14.40 16.00
N TYR A 137 -8.50 -14.33 15.40
CA TYR A 137 -8.65 -14.07 13.96
C TYR A 137 -8.14 -12.68 13.58
N TYR A 138 -8.47 -11.65 14.36
CA TYR A 138 -7.95 -10.29 14.17
C TYR A 138 -6.41 -10.24 14.05
N TRP A 139 -5.70 -10.86 14.98
CA TRP A 139 -4.23 -10.86 14.98
C TRP A 139 -3.63 -11.62 13.82
N GLN A 140 -4.32 -12.64 13.32
CA GLN A 140 -3.91 -13.33 12.09
C GLN A 140 -3.99 -12.39 10.88
N GLN A 141 -5.06 -11.61 10.74
CA GLN A 141 -5.21 -10.64 9.65
C GLN A 141 -4.13 -9.54 9.72
N ILE A 142 -3.86 -9.01 10.91
CA ILE A 142 -2.77 -8.05 11.14
C ILE A 142 -1.42 -8.67 10.80
N GLY A 143 -1.19 -9.94 11.16
CA GLY A 143 0.03 -10.67 10.80
C GLY A 143 0.25 -10.75 9.28
N PHE A 144 -0.80 -11.04 8.51
CA PHE A 144 -0.73 -11.03 7.05
C PHE A 144 -0.46 -9.63 6.49
N LEU A 145 -1.09 -8.58 7.02
CA LEU A 145 -0.80 -7.21 6.61
C LEU A 145 0.68 -6.84 6.85
N LEU A 146 1.24 -7.20 7.99
CA LEU A 146 2.65 -6.98 8.30
C LEU A 146 3.58 -7.80 7.39
N LEU A 147 3.16 -9.00 6.99
CA LEU A 147 3.90 -9.79 6.00
C LEU A 147 3.97 -9.09 4.64
N PHE A 148 2.86 -8.49 4.19
CA PHE A 148 2.84 -7.68 2.97
C PHE A 148 3.71 -6.43 3.10
N ALA A 149 3.71 -5.76 4.25
CA ALA A 149 4.60 -4.64 4.53
C ALA A 149 6.09 -5.06 4.46
N ALA A 150 6.44 -6.20 5.05
CA ALA A 150 7.79 -6.75 4.96
C ALA A 150 8.19 -7.09 3.52
N ALA A 151 7.29 -7.71 2.74
CA ALA A 151 7.52 -7.98 1.33
C ALA A 151 7.72 -6.69 0.52
N ALA A 152 6.92 -5.64 0.80
CA ALA A 152 7.07 -4.33 0.17
C ALA A 152 8.44 -3.69 0.48
N LEU A 153 8.91 -3.80 1.73
CA LEU A 153 10.27 -3.34 2.11
C LEU A 153 11.35 -4.10 1.35
N LEU A 154 11.23 -5.42 1.24
CA LEU A 154 12.19 -6.23 0.48
C LEU A 154 12.22 -5.81 -0.99
N ILE A 155 11.07 -5.59 -1.61
CA ILE A 155 10.99 -5.08 -2.99
C ILE A 155 11.69 -3.72 -3.09
N GLY A 156 11.36 -2.77 -2.22
CA GLY A 156 11.91 -1.42 -2.26
C GLY A 156 13.43 -1.33 -2.01
N LEU A 157 13.98 -2.21 -1.18
CA LEU A 157 15.39 -2.20 -0.83
C LEU A 157 16.26 -3.07 -1.73
N LEU A 158 15.78 -4.26 -2.13
CA LEU A 158 16.56 -5.25 -2.87
C LEU A 158 16.35 -5.14 -4.38
N VAL A 159 15.09 -5.06 -4.83
CA VAL A 159 14.74 -5.10 -6.26
C VAL A 159 15.11 -3.79 -6.97
N ARG A 160 15.11 -2.67 -6.25
CA ARG A 160 15.48 -1.37 -6.80
C ARG A 160 16.87 -1.35 -7.46
N ARG A 161 17.88 -2.02 -6.86
CA ARG A 161 19.27 -1.98 -7.35
C ARG A 161 19.44 -2.49 -8.79
N PRO A 162 18.96 -3.69 -9.17
CA PRO A 162 19.10 -4.19 -10.53
C PRO A 162 18.23 -3.45 -11.55
N PHE A 163 17.09 -2.86 -11.15
CA PHE A 163 16.16 -2.22 -12.08
C PHE A 163 16.44 -0.73 -12.35
N MET A 164 17.34 -0.09 -11.61
CA MET A 164 17.72 1.32 -11.86
C MET A 164 18.23 1.56 -13.28
N GLY A 165 19.03 0.63 -13.83
CA GLY A 165 19.53 0.73 -15.20
C GLY A 165 18.45 0.56 -16.27
N LEU A 166 17.49 -0.32 -16.02
CA LEU A 166 16.36 -0.57 -16.92
C LEU A 166 15.38 0.63 -16.92
N ASN A 167 15.12 1.22 -15.77
CA ASN A 167 14.28 2.41 -15.65
C ASN A 167 14.86 3.61 -16.41
N HIS A 168 16.18 3.82 -16.32
CA HIS A 168 16.84 4.90 -17.06
C HIS A 168 16.74 4.72 -18.57
N PHE A 169 16.90 3.49 -19.04
CA PHE A 169 16.73 3.15 -20.45
C PHE A 169 15.30 3.34 -20.95
N MET A 170 14.30 3.02 -20.11
CA MET A 170 12.89 3.20 -20.48
C MET A 170 12.46 4.68 -20.44
N GLU A 171 12.97 5.47 -19.49
CA GLU A 171 12.74 6.92 -19.43
C GLU A 171 13.31 7.60 -20.67
N GLU A 172 14.53 7.24 -21.08
CA GLU A 172 15.18 7.77 -22.28
C GLU A 172 14.39 7.44 -23.56
N LYS A 173 13.84 6.22 -23.66
CA LYS A 173 13.01 5.81 -24.80
C LYS A 173 11.63 6.48 -24.83
N LEU A 174 11.04 6.77 -23.68
CA LEU A 174 9.78 7.50 -23.59
C LEU A 174 9.97 8.99 -23.97
N GLU A 175 11.06 9.62 -23.51
CA GLU A 175 11.40 10.99 -23.90
C GLU A 175 11.69 11.09 -25.42
N GLU A 176 12.36 10.12 -26.03
CA GLU A 176 12.54 10.06 -27.47
C GLU A 176 11.21 9.97 -28.23
N THR A 177 10.19 9.31 -27.66
CA THR A 177 8.88 9.11 -28.31
C THR A 177 7.96 10.32 -28.11
N GLU A 178 8.13 11.09 -27.03
CA GLU A 178 7.38 12.36 -26.79
C GLU A 178 7.92 13.53 -27.64
N LEU A 179 9.12 13.39 -28.19
CA LEU A 179 9.77 14.40 -29.07
C LEU A 179 9.45 14.19 -30.58
N LEU A 180 8.69 13.18 -30.94
CA LEU A 180 8.19 12.88 -32.27
C LEU A 180 6.70 13.23 -32.42
#